data_90c40fd1b7ee1314354238f380b436a2
#
_entry.id   90c40fd1b7ee1314354238f380b436a2
#
_cell.length_a   1.000
_cell.length_b   1.000
_cell.length_c   1.000
_cell.angle_alpha   90.00
_cell.angle_beta   90.00
_cell.angle_gamma   90.00
#
_symmetry.space_group_name_H-M   'P 1'
#
loop_
_entity.id
_entity.type
_entity.pdbx_description
1 polymer ?
#
loop_
_entity_poly.entity_id
_entity_poly.type
_entity_poly.pdbx_seq_one_letter_code
_entity_poly.pdbx_strand_id
1 'polypeptide(L)'
;VGIVCGVGIGLVTVMLAAQSPAKRASRVSPAAAVSGGVTAAAVHRGIHSNSGKIETALGVHHAAASKKNLVLMTLSFAVSIVMFLSFSSMLGFVAHAMPSLRGYTPDVSITSGDGSCAVSRELYDELAGRHGIQDVYGSMFALHTPALSDKTDEVDLISYDSYMLDWSEKNAVISGDISAIQGDSNYAFTIHNKDSVLKKGDKIEINGETLEIAGELSVGIWSDGTATVVCSEETFTRLTGKRDYTILSVKFTEDAAESDVNYVRALAGEQSFIDYREDNRQTRGTYWLFRILVYGFLAVIALITVFN
;
A
#
# COMPACT_ATOMS: atom_id res chain seq x y z
N VAL A 1 -10.80 15.54 -21.71
CA VAL A 1 -9.52 16.01 -22.27
C VAL A 1 -8.52 14.85 -22.37
N GLY A 2 -8.26 14.06 -21.31
CA GLY A 2 -7.24 12.98 -21.32
C GLY A 2 -7.45 11.91 -22.39
N ILE A 3 -8.68 11.44 -22.59
CA ILE A 3 -9.00 10.41 -23.61
C ILE A 3 -8.70 10.93 -25.02
N VAL A 4 -9.11 12.16 -25.33
CA VAL A 4 -8.90 12.77 -26.66
C VAL A 4 -7.40 12.96 -26.92
N CYS A 5 -6.64 13.44 -25.95
CA CYS A 5 -5.17 13.55 -26.04
C CYS A 5 -4.52 12.18 -26.21
N GLY A 6 -4.95 11.15 -25.48
CA GLY A 6 -4.42 9.79 -25.57
C GLY A 6 -4.65 9.18 -26.95
N VAL A 7 -5.87 9.30 -27.51
CA VAL A 7 -6.19 8.83 -28.86
C VAL A 7 -5.41 9.62 -29.92
N GLY A 8 -5.27 10.94 -29.76
CA GLY A 8 -4.48 11.78 -30.66
C GLY A 8 -3.01 11.38 -30.72
N ILE A 9 -2.38 11.21 -29.54
CA ILE A 9 -0.98 10.76 -29.44
C ILE A 9 -0.84 9.34 -30.03
N GLY A 10 -1.76 8.44 -29.76
CA GLY A 10 -1.78 7.09 -30.32
C GLY A 10 -1.83 7.08 -31.84
N LEU A 11 -2.72 7.86 -32.46
CA LEU A 11 -2.83 7.99 -33.91
C LEU A 11 -1.55 8.55 -34.54
N VAL A 12 -0.97 9.62 -33.96
CA VAL A 12 0.30 10.19 -34.42
C VAL A 12 1.42 9.17 -34.36
N THR A 13 1.52 8.42 -33.25
CA THR A 13 2.55 7.39 -33.06
C THR A 13 2.41 6.28 -34.11
N VAL A 14 1.18 5.78 -34.36
CA VAL A 14 0.93 4.76 -35.38
C VAL A 14 1.26 5.27 -36.77
N MET A 15 0.88 6.51 -37.13
CA MET A 15 1.22 7.10 -38.42
C MET A 15 2.73 7.23 -38.63
N LEU A 16 3.46 7.67 -37.61
CA LEU A 16 4.93 7.77 -37.67
C LEU A 16 5.60 6.39 -37.77
N ALA A 17 5.12 5.41 -37.02
CA ALA A 17 5.63 4.03 -37.06
C ALA A 17 5.38 3.37 -38.43
N ALA A 18 4.21 3.61 -39.04
CA ALA A 18 3.84 3.05 -40.33
C ALA A 18 4.61 3.67 -41.52
N GLN A 19 5.12 4.89 -41.41
CA GLN A 19 5.84 5.56 -42.51
C GLN A 19 7.09 4.81 -42.95
N SER A 20 7.86 4.22 -42.04
CA SER A 20 9.12 3.52 -42.37
C SER A 20 8.88 2.25 -43.17
N PRO A 21 7.98 1.32 -42.78
CA PRO A 21 7.62 0.15 -43.60
C PRO A 21 6.96 0.52 -44.92
N ALA A 22 6.06 1.51 -44.90
CA ALA A 22 5.37 1.97 -46.12
C ALA A 22 6.36 2.53 -47.17
N LYS A 23 7.34 3.34 -46.70
CA LYS A 23 8.39 3.89 -47.58
C LYS A 23 9.36 2.82 -48.11
N ARG A 24 9.57 1.73 -47.39
CA ARG A 24 10.33 0.57 -47.87
C ARG A 24 9.54 -0.25 -48.88
N ALA A 25 8.25 -0.51 -48.63
CA ALA A 25 7.38 -1.21 -49.52
C ALA A 25 7.19 -0.48 -50.89
N SER A 26 7.08 0.86 -50.85
CA SER A 26 6.96 1.67 -52.08
C SER A 26 8.23 1.71 -52.96
N ARG A 27 9.38 1.30 -52.44
CA ARG A 27 10.67 1.24 -53.18
C ARG A 27 10.96 -0.12 -53.78
N VAL A 28 10.16 -1.14 -53.46
CA VAL A 28 10.34 -2.47 -54.05
C VAL A 28 9.60 -2.51 -55.37
N SER A 29 10.34 -2.76 -56.46
CA SER A 29 9.68 -2.89 -57.77
C SER A 29 8.83 -4.15 -57.82
N PRO A 30 7.66 -4.15 -58.51
CA PRO A 30 6.82 -5.33 -58.63
C PRO A 30 7.57 -6.56 -59.17
N ALA A 31 8.54 -6.37 -60.04
CA ALA A 31 9.35 -7.44 -60.62
C ALA A 31 10.28 -8.06 -59.56
N ALA A 32 10.88 -7.26 -58.66
CA ALA A 32 11.73 -7.76 -57.58
C ALA A 32 10.89 -8.51 -56.50
N ALA A 33 9.64 -8.12 -56.27
CA ALA A 33 8.72 -8.80 -55.35
C ALA A 33 8.33 -10.20 -55.84
N VAL A 34 8.13 -10.37 -57.15
CA VAL A 34 7.72 -11.65 -57.81
C VAL A 34 8.92 -12.57 -58.00
N SER A 35 10.10 -12.03 -58.29
CA SER A 35 11.29 -12.84 -58.59
C SER A 35 11.99 -13.43 -57.36
N GLY A 36 11.47 -13.19 -56.16
CA GLY A 36 12.06 -13.71 -54.92
C GLY A 36 13.50 -13.20 -54.64
N GLY A 37 13.90 -12.13 -55.28
CA GLY A 37 15.24 -11.50 -55.15
C GLY A 37 15.43 -10.79 -53.82
N VAL A 38 15.29 -11.56 -52.73
CA VAL A 38 15.91 -11.16 -51.47
C VAL A 38 17.39 -11.43 -51.62
N THR A 39 18.14 -10.41 -51.99
CA THR A 39 19.59 -10.42 -51.81
C THR A 39 19.88 -10.56 -50.32
N ALA A 40 19.84 -11.78 -49.83
CA ALA A 40 20.55 -12.14 -48.65
C ALA A 40 22.03 -11.89 -48.92
N ALA A 41 22.51 -10.74 -48.51
CA ALA A 41 23.94 -10.53 -48.33
C ALA A 41 24.36 -11.52 -47.23
N ALA A 42 24.64 -12.74 -47.66
CA ALA A 42 25.20 -13.79 -46.83
C ALA A 42 26.62 -13.39 -46.48
N VAL A 43 26.79 -12.73 -45.39
CA VAL A 43 28.10 -12.60 -44.75
C VAL A 43 28.38 -13.97 -44.10
N HIS A 44 29.01 -14.85 -44.89
CA HIS A 44 29.63 -16.08 -44.37
C HIS A 44 30.83 -15.69 -43.49
N ARG A 45 30.54 -15.35 -42.23
CA ARG A 45 31.57 -15.41 -41.19
C ARG A 45 31.41 -16.77 -40.50
N GLY A 46 32.42 -17.62 -40.67
CA GLY A 46 32.45 -18.94 -40.02
C GLY A 46 32.26 -18.81 -38.52
N ILE A 47 31.33 -19.58 -38.01
CA ILE A 47 31.03 -19.65 -36.56
C ILE A 47 32.08 -20.56 -35.97
N HIS A 48 33.07 -20.05 -35.27
CA HIS A 48 33.85 -20.79 -34.31
C HIS A 48 33.03 -20.95 -33.02
N SER A 49 32.24 -22.01 -32.95
CA SER A 49 31.52 -22.38 -31.75
C SER A 49 32.39 -23.27 -30.89
N ASN A 50 32.91 -22.77 -29.80
CA ASN A 50 33.71 -23.56 -28.88
C ASN A 50 32.94 -23.98 -27.60
N SER A 51 31.64 -23.79 -27.55
CA SER A 51 30.83 -24.31 -26.43
C SER A 51 29.35 -24.04 -26.66
N GLY A 52 28.52 -25.07 -26.51
CA GLY A 52 27.10 -24.94 -26.48
C GLY A 52 26.33 -25.63 -27.59
N LYS A 53 25.07 -25.89 -27.37
CA LYS A 53 24.15 -26.47 -28.34
C LYS A 53 24.08 -25.59 -29.59
N ILE A 54 24.08 -26.17 -30.76
CA ILE A 54 24.03 -25.50 -32.08
C ILE A 54 22.90 -24.47 -32.15
N GLU A 55 21.77 -24.77 -31.49
CA GLU A 55 20.60 -23.88 -31.40
C GLU A 55 20.91 -22.55 -30.71
N THR A 56 21.69 -22.58 -29.63
CA THR A 56 22.11 -21.37 -28.89
C THR A 56 23.11 -20.54 -29.70
N ALA A 57 24.06 -21.21 -30.37
CA ALA A 57 25.02 -20.52 -31.23
C ALA A 57 24.37 -19.85 -32.45
N LEU A 58 23.36 -20.52 -33.04
CA LEU A 58 22.58 -19.99 -34.15
C LEU A 58 21.71 -18.81 -33.72
N GLY A 59 21.07 -18.90 -32.54
CA GLY A 59 20.28 -17.82 -31.95
C GLY A 59 21.11 -16.57 -31.65
N VAL A 60 22.27 -16.73 -31.04
CA VAL A 60 23.20 -15.60 -30.75
C VAL A 60 23.72 -14.98 -32.06
N HIS A 61 24.02 -15.80 -33.07
CA HIS A 61 24.49 -15.32 -34.36
C HIS A 61 23.41 -14.51 -35.10
N HIS A 62 22.17 -14.97 -35.11
CA HIS A 62 21.04 -14.24 -35.68
C HIS A 62 20.75 -12.93 -34.92
N ALA A 63 20.80 -12.96 -33.60
CA ALA A 63 20.65 -11.74 -32.79
C ALA A 63 21.78 -10.73 -33.03
N ALA A 64 23.02 -11.20 -33.17
CA ALA A 64 24.20 -10.35 -33.40
C ALA A 64 24.31 -9.83 -34.85
N ALA A 65 23.72 -10.53 -35.83
CA ALA A 65 23.76 -10.14 -37.25
C ALA A 65 23.05 -8.80 -37.52
N SER A 66 22.09 -8.44 -36.66
CA SER A 66 21.35 -7.17 -36.73
C SER A 66 21.48 -6.39 -35.43
N LYS A 67 22.63 -5.75 -35.19
CA LYS A 67 22.87 -4.97 -33.96
C LYS A 67 21.75 -3.96 -33.64
N LYS A 68 21.14 -3.36 -34.68
CA LYS A 68 20.04 -2.43 -34.50
C LYS A 68 18.80 -3.10 -33.91
N ASN A 69 18.45 -4.28 -34.42
CA ASN A 69 17.30 -5.03 -33.89
C ASN A 69 17.57 -5.57 -32.49
N LEU A 70 18.79 -6.01 -32.21
CA LEU A 70 19.19 -6.44 -30.88
C LEU A 70 19.06 -5.29 -29.86
N VAL A 71 19.54 -4.10 -30.19
CA VAL A 71 19.43 -2.92 -29.32
C VAL A 71 17.97 -2.54 -29.10
N LEU A 72 17.16 -2.51 -30.17
CA LEU A 72 15.73 -2.19 -30.07
C LEU A 72 14.98 -3.21 -29.19
N MET A 73 15.26 -4.49 -29.36
CA MET A 73 14.65 -5.58 -28.56
C MET A 73 15.07 -5.44 -27.08
N THR A 74 16.37 -5.26 -26.82
CA THR A 74 16.86 -5.07 -25.45
C THR A 74 16.24 -3.84 -24.79
N LEU A 75 16.15 -2.72 -25.54
CA LEU A 75 15.53 -1.49 -25.04
C LEU A 75 14.03 -1.70 -24.76
N SER A 76 13.32 -2.41 -25.63
CA SER A 76 11.90 -2.74 -25.43
C SER A 76 11.68 -3.55 -24.16
N PHE A 77 12.50 -4.58 -23.92
CA PHE A 77 12.47 -5.35 -22.67
C PHE A 77 12.80 -4.50 -21.45
N ALA A 78 13.84 -3.68 -21.54
CA ALA A 78 14.22 -2.80 -20.43
C ALA A 78 13.09 -1.82 -20.06
N VAL A 79 12.46 -1.19 -21.05
CA VAL A 79 11.33 -0.30 -20.83
C VAL A 79 10.14 -1.05 -20.21
N SER A 80 9.83 -2.27 -20.69
CA SER A 80 8.75 -3.09 -20.13
C SER A 80 9.00 -3.42 -18.65
N ILE A 81 10.24 -3.80 -18.29
CA ILE A 81 10.61 -4.09 -16.90
C ILE A 81 10.51 -2.83 -16.04
N VAL A 82 11.03 -1.69 -16.51
CA VAL A 82 10.95 -0.42 -15.78
C VAL A 82 9.48 -0.02 -15.55
N MET A 83 8.64 -0.12 -16.57
CA MET A 83 7.21 0.17 -16.43
C MET A 83 6.53 -0.79 -15.45
N PHE A 84 6.83 -2.08 -15.52
CA PHE A 84 6.30 -3.06 -14.57
C PHE A 84 6.66 -2.71 -13.12
N LEU A 85 7.94 -2.44 -12.85
CA LEU A 85 8.40 -2.06 -11.52
C LEU A 85 7.77 -0.76 -11.03
N SER A 86 7.69 0.25 -11.92
CA SER A 86 7.10 1.55 -11.59
C SER A 86 5.62 1.43 -11.22
N PHE A 87 4.82 0.72 -12.02
CA PHE A 87 3.41 0.52 -11.73
C PHE A 87 3.19 -0.39 -10.51
N SER A 88 4.01 -1.41 -10.33
CA SER A 88 3.94 -2.27 -9.14
C SER A 88 4.24 -1.49 -7.87
N SER A 89 5.28 -0.63 -7.89
CA SER A 89 5.61 0.25 -6.77
C SER A 89 4.48 1.26 -6.50
N MET A 90 3.89 1.82 -7.56
CA MET A 90 2.77 2.76 -7.43
C MET A 90 1.55 2.11 -6.80
N LEU A 91 1.20 0.88 -7.22
CA LEU A 91 0.10 0.11 -6.60
C LEU A 91 0.36 -0.16 -5.13
N GLY A 92 1.59 -0.56 -4.77
CA GLY A 92 1.99 -0.76 -3.38
C GLY A 92 1.90 0.52 -2.56
N PHE A 93 2.35 1.64 -3.11
CA PHE A 93 2.24 2.95 -2.46
C PHE A 93 0.77 3.36 -2.23
N VAL A 94 -0.10 3.22 -3.24
CA VAL A 94 -1.53 3.53 -3.10
C VAL A 94 -2.17 2.66 -2.04
N ALA A 95 -1.88 1.34 -2.02
CA ALA A 95 -2.40 0.44 -1.01
C ALA A 95 -1.97 0.83 0.42
N HIS A 96 -0.73 1.29 0.58
CA HIS A 96 -0.21 1.73 1.88
C HIS A 96 -0.77 3.10 2.30
N ALA A 97 -0.92 4.02 1.35
CA ALA A 97 -1.39 5.38 1.61
C ALA A 97 -2.89 5.48 1.93
N MET A 98 -3.71 4.52 1.46
CA MET A 98 -5.16 4.55 1.65
C MET A 98 -5.58 3.86 2.96
N PRO A 99 -6.10 4.60 3.97
CA PRO A 99 -6.56 4.01 5.23
C PRO A 99 -7.58 2.88 5.03
N SER A 100 -8.56 3.06 4.14
CA SER A 100 -9.63 2.10 3.86
C SER A 100 -9.16 0.75 3.29
N LEU A 101 -7.90 0.63 2.88
CA LEU A 101 -7.30 -0.63 2.41
C LEU A 101 -6.50 -1.35 3.49
N ARG A 102 -6.32 -0.75 4.66
CA ARG A 102 -5.56 -1.33 5.76
C ARG A 102 -6.36 -2.42 6.46
N GLY A 103 -5.69 -3.44 6.96
CA GLY A 103 -6.33 -4.60 7.59
C GLY A 103 -7.12 -4.25 8.85
N TYR A 104 -6.74 -3.19 9.56
CA TYR A 104 -7.42 -2.72 10.77
C TYR A 104 -8.56 -1.73 10.51
N THR A 105 -8.85 -1.36 9.26
CA THR A 105 -9.94 -0.42 8.97
C THR A 105 -11.27 -1.00 9.41
N PRO A 106 -12.03 -0.32 10.29
CA PRO A 106 -13.31 -0.82 10.77
C PRO A 106 -14.39 -0.68 9.70
N ASP A 107 -15.45 -1.46 9.86
CA ASP A 107 -16.67 -1.28 9.09
C ASP A 107 -17.56 -0.21 9.73
N VAL A 108 -17.61 -0.17 11.07
CA VAL A 108 -18.28 0.89 11.83
C VAL A 108 -17.44 1.26 13.06
N SER A 109 -17.64 2.48 13.57
CA SER A 109 -17.05 2.90 14.84
C SER A 109 -18.08 3.63 15.69
N ILE A 110 -17.97 3.40 17.00
CA ILE A 110 -18.65 4.19 18.03
C ILE A 110 -17.61 5.12 18.64
N THR A 111 -17.87 6.42 18.66
CA THR A 111 -16.91 7.41 19.17
C THR A 111 -17.59 8.32 20.18
N SER A 112 -16.82 8.76 21.17
CA SER A 112 -17.21 9.91 21.97
C SER A 112 -17.18 11.16 21.09
N GLY A 113 -18.27 11.84 20.92
CA GLY A 113 -18.36 13.01 20.01
C GLY A 113 -17.41 14.17 20.34
N ASP A 114 -16.92 14.23 21.57
CA ASP A 114 -15.99 15.24 22.08
C ASP A 114 -14.52 14.80 22.15
N GLY A 115 -14.20 13.59 21.69
CA GLY A 115 -12.85 13.03 21.75
C GLY A 115 -12.41 12.57 23.15
N SER A 116 -13.29 12.58 24.13
CA SER A 116 -13.02 12.07 25.48
C SER A 116 -13.05 10.51 25.52
N CYS A 117 -12.50 9.92 26.56
CA CYS A 117 -12.68 8.47 26.82
C CYS A 117 -14.03 8.25 27.50
N ALA A 118 -15.12 8.22 26.73
CA ALA A 118 -16.50 8.10 27.24
C ALA A 118 -17.29 6.95 26.58
N VAL A 119 -16.71 6.16 25.72
CA VAL A 119 -17.30 4.92 25.17
C VAL A 119 -17.03 3.79 26.14
N SER A 120 -18.08 3.31 26.82
CA SER A 120 -17.95 2.31 27.90
C SER A 120 -17.23 1.04 27.43
N ARG A 121 -16.33 0.54 28.26
CA ARG A 121 -15.68 -0.77 28.04
C ARG A 121 -16.68 -1.94 28.06
N GLU A 122 -17.81 -1.81 28.71
CA GLU A 122 -18.88 -2.82 28.70
C GLU A 122 -19.41 -3.06 27.28
N LEU A 123 -19.40 -2.04 26.41
CA LEU A 123 -19.78 -2.20 25.00
C LEU A 123 -18.80 -3.13 24.26
N TYR A 124 -17.52 -3.04 24.56
CA TYR A 124 -16.54 -3.96 23.99
C TYR A 124 -16.89 -5.42 24.38
N ASP A 125 -17.12 -5.66 25.66
CA ASP A 125 -17.42 -7.00 26.18
C ASP A 125 -18.74 -7.56 25.59
N GLU A 126 -19.74 -6.70 25.38
CA GLU A 126 -21.03 -7.07 24.79
C GLU A 126 -20.93 -7.43 23.30
N LEU A 127 -20.05 -6.74 22.56
CA LEU A 127 -19.85 -6.94 21.14
C LEU A 127 -18.87 -8.07 20.84
N ALA A 128 -17.87 -8.26 21.69
CA ALA A 128 -16.86 -9.29 21.51
C ALA A 128 -17.46 -10.70 21.50
N GLY A 129 -17.16 -11.47 20.46
CA GLY A 129 -17.65 -12.84 20.31
C GLY A 129 -19.11 -12.98 19.87
N ARG A 130 -19.82 -11.89 19.56
CA ARG A 130 -21.17 -11.93 19.02
C ARG A 130 -21.17 -12.44 17.57
N HIS A 131 -22.18 -13.22 17.22
CA HIS A 131 -22.40 -13.64 15.82
C HIS A 131 -22.52 -12.41 14.89
N GLY A 132 -21.93 -12.50 13.70
CA GLY A 132 -21.90 -11.40 12.73
C GLY A 132 -20.78 -10.37 12.97
N ILE A 133 -20.09 -10.42 14.12
CA ILE A 133 -18.95 -9.58 14.43
C ILE A 133 -17.66 -10.40 14.31
N GLN A 134 -16.73 -9.93 13.51
CA GLN A 134 -15.45 -10.57 13.30
C GLN A 134 -14.42 -10.11 14.34
N ASP A 135 -14.24 -8.80 14.48
CA ASP A 135 -13.28 -8.19 15.39
C ASP A 135 -13.89 -6.94 16.04
N VAL A 136 -13.57 -6.75 17.32
CA VAL A 136 -13.82 -5.51 18.06
C VAL A 136 -12.50 -5.05 18.63
N TYR A 137 -12.19 -3.79 18.48
CA TYR A 137 -10.96 -3.20 19.05
C TYR A 137 -11.20 -1.76 19.46
N GLY A 138 -10.57 -1.39 20.56
CA GLY A 138 -10.74 -0.08 21.18
C GLY A 138 -9.45 0.72 21.21
N SER A 139 -9.59 2.04 21.26
CA SER A 139 -8.46 2.93 21.51
C SER A 139 -8.88 4.09 22.38
N MET A 140 -7.99 4.44 23.29
CA MET A 140 -8.12 5.61 24.15
C MET A 140 -7.16 6.69 23.67
N PHE A 141 -7.63 7.92 23.61
CA PHE A 141 -6.83 9.08 23.19
C PHE A 141 -6.71 10.07 24.33
N ALA A 142 -5.52 10.59 24.52
CA ALA A 142 -5.24 11.78 25.30
C ALA A 142 -4.37 12.70 24.44
N LEU A 143 -5.06 13.51 23.63
CA LEU A 143 -4.42 14.42 22.70
C LEU A 143 -3.83 15.62 23.45
N HIS A 144 -2.75 16.20 22.91
CA HIS A 144 -2.07 17.37 23.47
C HIS A 144 -1.73 17.19 24.96
N THR A 145 -1.32 15.96 25.35
CA THR A 145 -0.93 15.67 26.72
C THR A 145 0.42 16.32 27.03
N PRO A 146 0.51 17.14 28.10
CA PRO A 146 1.78 17.70 28.52
C PRO A 146 2.81 16.60 28.79
N ALA A 147 4.00 16.79 28.26
CA ALA A 147 5.09 15.82 28.39
C ALA A 147 6.43 16.57 28.56
N LEU A 148 7.36 15.96 29.28
CA LEU A 148 8.69 16.52 29.46
C LEU A 148 9.70 15.65 28.72
N SER A 149 10.31 16.20 27.70
CA SER A 149 11.46 15.61 27.00
C SER A 149 12.33 16.72 26.42
N ASP A 150 13.56 16.38 26.03
CA ASP A 150 14.46 17.33 25.37
C ASP A 150 13.97 17.78 23.99
N LYS A 151 12.89 17.17 23.46
CA LYS A 151 12.45 17.33 22.06
C LYS A 151 11.03 17.86 21.89
N THR A 152 10.18 17.65 22.87
CA THR A 152 8.78 18.09 22.83
C THR A 152 8.26 18.30 24.24
N ASP A 153 7.31 19.22 24.38
CA ASP A 153 6.60 19.56 25.60
C ASP A 153 5.15 19.03 25.61
N GLU A 154 4.70 18.45 24.50
CA GLU A 154 3.39 17.78 24.40
C GLU A 154 3.44 16.58 23.46
N VAL A 155 2.53 15.63 23.68
CA VAL A 155 2.34 14.44 22.84
C VAL A 155 0.88 14.07 22.72
N ASP A 156 0.56 13.37 21.63
CA ASP A 156 -0.68 12.60 21.52
C ASP A 156 -0.45 11.19 22.04
N LEU A 157 -0.98 10.92 23.22
CA LEU A 157 -0.90 9.59 23.82
C LEU A 157 -2.09 8.75 23.36
N ILE A 158 -1.81 7.57 22.80
CA ILE A 158 -2.81 6.67 22.22
C ILE A 158 -2.59 5.26 22.76
N SER A 159 -3.68 4.60 23.18
CA SER A 159 -3.62 3.20 23.53
C SER A 159 -3.90 2.30 22.32
N TYR A 160 -3.18 1.18 22.29
CA TYR A 160 -3.50 0.05 21.41
C TYR A 160 -3.92 -1.14 22.27
N ASP A 161 -5.03 -1.76 21.91
CA ASP A 161 -5.45 -3.03 22.45
C ASP A 161 -4.66 -4.21 21.84
N SER A 162 -4.94 -5.42 22.25
CA SER A 162 -4.26 -6.62 21.76
C SER A 162 -4.40 -6.79 20.25
N TYR A 163 -5.56 -6.47 19.67
CA TYR A 163 -5.79 -6.56 18.22
C TYR A 163 -4.88 -5.60 17.44
N MET A 164 -4.81 -4.35 17.89
CA MET A 164 -3.97 -3.35 17.24
C MET A 164 -2.47 -3.61 17.44
N LEU A 165 -2.07 -4.15 18.60
CA LEU A 165 -0.68 -4.56 18.84
C LEU A 165 -0.28 -5.71 17.91
N ASP A 166 -1.09 -6.76 17.80
CA ASP A 166 -0.85 -7.91 16.91
C ASP A 166 -0.81 -7.51 15.43
N TRP A 167 -1.71 -6.62 15.03
CA TRP A 167 -1.69 -6.09 13.67
C TRP A 167 -0.43 -5.28 13.39
N SER A 168 -0.04 -4.41 14.35
CA SER A 168 1.12 -3.54 14.22
C SER A 168 2.43 -4.33 14.17
N GLU A 169 2.55 -5.41 14.96
CA GLU A 169 3.70 -6.31 14.93
C GLU A 169 3.97 -6.84 13.52
N LYS A 170 2.92 -7.28 12.85
CA LYS A 170 3.00 -7.91 11.52
C LYS A 170 3.18 -6.91 10.37
N ASN A 171 2.69 -5.65 10.53
CA ASN A 171 2.48 -4.77 9.40
C ASN A 171 3.08 -3.37 9.54
N ALA A 172 3.38 -2.91 10.75
CA ALA A 172 3.71 -1.50 11.00
C ALA A 172 5.05 -1.26 11.67
N VAL A 173 5.66 -2.23 12.32
CA VAL A 173 6.93 -2.04 13.03
C VAL A 173 8.07 -1.74 12.05
N ILE A 174 8.70 -0.57 12.22
CA ILE A 174 9.93 -0.18 11.52
C ILE A 174 11.15 -0.60 12.31
N SER A 175 11.12 -0.36 13.63
CA SER A 175 12.21 -0.67 14.54
C SER A 175 11.69 -0.98 15.94
N GLY A 176 12.42 -1.80 16.69
CA GLY A 176 12.04 -2.20 18.04
C GLY A 176 11.31 -3.53 18.09
N ASP A 177 10.91 -3.93 19.29
CA ASP A 177 10.12 -5.12 19.57
C ASP A 177 8.83 -4.68 20.26
N ILE A 178 7.70 -4.86 19.62
CA ILE A 178 6.40 -4.37 20.11
C ILE A 178 5.96 -5.11 21.38
N SER A 179 6.51 -6.29 21.63
CA SER A 179 6.26 -7.01 22.88
C SER A 179 6.66 -6.23 24.13
N ALA A 180 7.59 -5.26 24.00
CA ALA A 180 8.03 -4.39 25.09
C ALA A 180 6.91 -3.50 25.65
N ILE A 181 5.87 -3.21 24.85
CA ILE A 181 4.73 -2.38 25.28
C ILE A 181 3.48 -3.20 25.61
N GLN A 182 3.56 -4.53 25.66
CA GLN A 182 2.43 -5.36 26.07
C GLN A 182 2.24 -5.28 27.60
N GLY A 183 0.98 -5.18 28.01
CA GLY A 183 0.62 -5.04 29.43
C GLY A 183 1.06 -3.70 30.02
N ASP A 184 1.14 -3.64 31.35
CA ASP A 184 1.63 -2.43 32.02
C ASP A 184 3.16 -2.34 31.95
N SER A 185 3.66 -1.38 31.18
CA SER A 185 5.09 -1.24 30.92
C SER A 185 5.56 0.22 30.93
N ASN A 186 6.88 0.42 31.05
CA ASN A 186 7.50 1.75 30.94
C ASN A 186 8.07 2.01 29.56
N TYR A 187 7.55 1.29 28.55
CA TYR A 187 7.93 1.45 27.16
C TYR A 187 6.77 1.94 26.33
N ALA A 188 7.09 2.66 25.28
CA ALA A 188 6.13 3.14 24.28
C ALA A 188 6.73 3.05 22.88
N PHE A 189 5.90 3.15 21.87
CA PHE A 189 6.31 3.34 20.48
C PHE A 189 5.96 4.74 20.01
N THR A 190 6.65 5.23 18.98
CA THR A 190 6.26 6.44 18.27
C THR A 190 5.88 6.15 16.84
N ILE A 191 5.09 7.04 16.23
CA ILE A 191 4.75 6.93 14.81
C ILE A 191 5.78 7.70 14.01
N HIS A 192 6.40 7.00 13.06
CA HIS A 192 7.41 7.58 12.18
C HIS A 192 6.78 8.48 11.12
N ASN A 193 7.14 9.75 11.12
CA ASN A 193 6.88 10.67 10.03
C ASN A 193 8.14 11.52 9.78
N LYS A 194 8.13 12.36 8.72
CA LYS A 194 9.29 13.19 8.36
C LYS A 194 9.65 14.20 9.45
N ASP A 195 8.65 14.63 10.21
CA ASP A 195 8.77 15.65 11.25
C ASP A 195 8.78 15.03 12.66
N SER A 196 8.85 13.70 12.75
CA SER A 196 8.88 12.99 14.03
C SER A 196 10.10 13.39 14.84
N VAL A 197 9.84 14.04 15.97
CA VAL A 197 10.88 14.48 16.90
C VAL A 197 11.36 13.35 17.81
N LEU A 198 10.47 12.41 18.16
CA LEU A 198 10.78 11.26 19.02
C LEU A 198 11.32 10.09 18.19
N LYS A 199 12.31 9.39 18.76
CA LYS A 199 12.95 8.21 18.16
C LYS A 199 13.20 7.13 19.20
N LYS A 200 13.44 5.92 18.74
CA LYS A 200 13.84 4.81 19.61
C LYS A 200 15.01 5.20 20.52
N GLY A 201 14.86 4.93 21.81
CA GLY A 201 15.80 5.24 22.88
C GLY A 201 15.58 6.59 23.57
N ASP A 202 14.69 7.44 23.05
CA ASP A 202 14.32 8.68 23.72
C ASP A 202 13.49 8.39 24.97
N LYS A 203 13.60 9.27 25.96
CA LYS A 203 12.79 9.22 27.17
C LYS A 203 11.84 10.39 27.21
N ILE A 204 10.66 10.13 27.70
CA ILE A 204 9.61 11.11 27.85
C ILE A 204 8.92 10.90 29.20
N GLU A 205 8.65 11.99 29.91
CA GLU A 205 7.91 11.97 31.16
C GLU A 205 6.49 12.47 30.91
N ILE A 206 5.51 11.68 31.30
CA ILE A 206 4.08 11.98 31.20
C ILE A 206 3.47 11.77 32.58
N ASN A 207 2.84 12.82 33.12
CA ASN A 207 2.22 12.81 34.44
C ASN A 207 3.16 12.32 35.58
N GLY A 208 4.46 12.65 35.48
CA GLY A 208 5.47 12.26 36.48
C GLY A 208 6.02 10.86 36.30
N GLU A 209 5.64 10.15 35.27
CA GLU A 209 6.16 8.81 34.95
C GLU A 209 6.99 8.82 33.66
N THR A 210 8.13 8.16 33.69
CA THR A 210 9.04 8.11 32.55
C THR A 210 8.77 6.89 31.69
N LEU A 211 8.55 7.11 30.40
CA LEU A 211 8.50 6.10 29.36
C LEU A 211 9.74 6.20 28.47
N GLU A 212 10.22 5.05 28.00
CA GLU A 212 11.26 4.96 26.97
C GLU A 212 10.64 4.53 25.64
N ILE A 213 11.02 5.22 24.57
CA ILE A 213 10.57 4.85 23.21
C ILE A 213 11.32 3.60 22.76
N ALA A 214 10.65 2.45 22.81
CA ALA A 214 11.21 1.14 22.46
C ALA A 214 11.31 0.93 20.94
N GLY A 215 10.54 1.68 20.15
CA GLY A 215 10.54 1.51 18.70
C GLY A 215 9.66 2.51 17.96
N GLU A 216 9.58 2.30 16.64
CA GLU A 216 8.86 3.16 15.71
C GLU A 216 7.89 2.34 14.84
N LEU A 217 6.69 2.88 14.62
CA LEU A 217 5.67 2.35 13.71
C LEU A 217 5.62 3.19 12.44
N SER A 218 5.42 2.56 11.29
CA SER A 218 5.28 3.24 9.98
C SER A 218 3.93 3.92 9.80
N VAL A 219 2.94 3.55 10.59
CA VAL A 219 1.56 4.02 10.49
C VAL A 219 0.86 3.88 11.84
N GLY A 220 -0.02 4.82 12.14
CA GLY A 220 -0.89 4.81 13.32
C GLY A 220 -2.34 5.12 12.95
N ILE A 221 -3.21 5.02 13.95
CA ILE A 221 -4.64 5.36 13.79
C ILE A 221 -4.91 6.86 13.85
N TRP A 222 -3.98 7.64 14.36
CA TRP A 222 -4.07 9.09 14.48
C TRP A 222 -2.72 9.76 14.24
N SER A 223 -2.71 10.92 13.62
CA SER A 223 -1.58 11.85 13.54
C SER A 223 -2.10 13.19 13.04
N ASP A 224 -1.91 14.25 13.82
CA ASP A 224 -2.23 15.62 13.46
C ASP A 224 -0.99 16.53 13.29
N GLY A 225 0.20 15.93 13.37
CA GLY A 225 1.48 16.64 13.35
C GLY A 225 2.15 16.73 14.71
N THR A 226 1.43 16.48 15.81
CA THR A 226 2.00 16.34 17.15
C THR A 226 2.74 15.00 17.28
N ALA A 227 3.75 14.94 18.16
CA ALA A 227 4.48 13.70 18.42
C ALA A 227 3.53 12.67 19.02
N THR A 228 3.31 11.56 18.32
CA THR A 228 2.40 10.51 18.76
C THR A 228 3.15 9.44 19.53
N VAL A 229 2.68 9.12 20.73
CA VAL A 229 3.17 8.07 21.63
C VAL A 229 2.11 6.98 21.75
N VAL A 230 2.48 5.76 21.42
CA VAL A 230 1.62 4.58 21.45
C VAL A 230 2.04 3.66 22.58
N CYS A 231 1.11 3.28 23.44
CA CYS A 231 1.32 2.34 24.53
C CYS A 231 0.17 1.32 24.62
N SER A 232 0.25 0.36 25.53
CA SER A 232 -0.87 -0.55 25.83
C SER A 232 -2.01 0.16 26.55
N GLU A 233 -3.17 -0.47 26.63
CA GLU A 233 -4.31 0.02 27.41
C GLU A 233 -4.01 0.15 28.90
N GLU A 234 -3.25 -0.80 29.45
CA GLU A 234 -2.88 -0.81 30.87
C GLU A 234 -1.95 0.37 31.19
N THR A 235 -0.93 0.58 30.38
CA THR A 235 -0.01 1.72 30.52
C THR A 235 -0.76 3.04 30.37
N PHE A 236 -1.65 3.14 29.37
CA PHE A 236 -2.48 4.34 29.19
C PHE A 236 -3.36 4.63 30.40
N THR A 237 -4.02 3.58 30.94
CA THR A 237 -4.86 3.69 32.15
C THR A 237 -4.04 4.16 33.35
N ARG A 238 -2.83 3.63 33.54
CA ARG A 238 -1.93 4.03 34.61
C ARG A 238 -1.54 5.49 34.50
N LEU A 239 -1.19 5.95 33.28
CA LEU A 239 -0.75 7.32 33.06
C LEU A 239 -1.87 8.36 33.16
N THR A 240 -3.11 8.00 32.77
CA THR A 240 -4.22 8.97 32.63
C THR A 240 -5.35 8.79 33.62
N GLY A 241 -5.45 7.62 34.27
CA GLY A 241 -6.58 7.24 35.11
C GLY A 241 -7.86 6.87 34.31
N LYS A 242 -7.86 6.97 32.99
CA LYS A 242 -9.00 6.70 32.13
C LYS A 242 -9.04 5.22 31.75
N ARG A 243 -10.26 4.67 31.60
CA ARG A 243 -10.47 3.23 31.29
C ARG A 243 -11.39 2.99 30.11
N ASP A 244 -12.28 3.95 29.86
CA ASP A 244 -13.23 3.86 28.75
C ASP A 244 -12.57 4.30 27.44
N TYR A 245 -13.10 3.85 26.32
CA TYR A 245 -12.54 4.12 25.00
C TYR A 245 -12.92 5.52 24.48
N THR A 246 -12.08 6.08 23.65
CA THR A 246 -12.43 7.22 22.80
C THR A 246 -13.13 6.73 21.54
N ILE A 247 -12.63 5.61 20.99
CA ILE A 247 -13.15 4.96 19.79
C ILE A 247 -13.25 3.47 20.05
N LEU A 248 -14.41 2.90 19.76
CA LEU A 248 -14.63 1.46 19.68
C LEU A 248 -14.94 1.10 18.23
N SER A 249 -14.13 0.28 17.63
CA SER A 249 -14.17 -0.09 16.21
C SER A 249 -14.66 -1.52 16.05
N VAL A 250 -15.53 -1.75 15.09
CA VAL A 250 -16.14 -3.06 14.83
C VAL A 250 -15.92 -3.45 13.37
N LYS A 251 -15.52 -4.69 13.16
CA LYS A 251 -15.49 -5.35 11.84
C LYS A 251 -16.54 -6.46 11.83
N PHE A 252 -17.30 -6.51 10.77
CA PHE A 252 -18.30 -7.55 10.57
C PHE A 252 -17.72 -8.73 9.79
N THR A 253 -18.34 -9.90 9.99
CA THR A 253 -18.11 -11.07 9.13
C THR A 253 -18.74 -10.84 7.75
N GLU A 254 -18.31 -11.62 6.74
CA GLU A 254 -18.85 -11.51 5.38
C GLU A 254 -20.34 -11.83 5.28
N ASP A 255 -20.86 -12.63 6.21
CA ASP A 255 -22.26 -13.07 6.31
C ASP A 255 -23.10 -12.21 7.26
N ALA A 256 -22.54 -11.15 7.85
CA ALA A 256 -23.27 -10.26 8.75
C ALA A 256 -24.47 -9.60 8.05
N ALA A 257 -25.61 -9.62 8.76
CA ALA A 257 -26.84 -9.01 8.26
C ALA A 257 -26.93 -7.53 8.67
N GLU A 258 -27.81 -6.78 8.00
CA GLU A 258 -28.07 -5.38 8.38
C GLU A 258 -28.66 -5.26 9.80
N SER A 259 -29.29 -6.32 10.32
CA SER A 259 -29.73 -6.40 11.71
C SER A 259 -28.57 -6.32 12.71
N ASP A 260 -27.39 -6.88 12.37
CA ASP A 260 -26.22 -6.84 13.24
C ASP A 260 -25.64 -5.42 13.31
N VAL A 261 -25.63 -4.73 12.19
CA VAL A 261 -25.23 -3.32 12.12
C VAL A 261 -26.18 -2.41 12.90
N ASN A 262 -27.50 -2.63 12.74
CA ASN A 262 -28.52 -1.89 13.47
C ASN A 262 -28.46 -2.16 14.97
N TYR A 263 -28.05 -3.34 15.37
CA TYR A 263 -27.82 -3.66 16.77
C TYR A 263 -26.64 -2.85 17.33
N VAL A 264 -25.49 -2.84 16.66
CA VAL A 264 -24.33 -2.03 17.06
C VAL A 264 -24.70 -0.54 17.12
N ARG A 265 -25.48 -0.07 16.14
CA ARG A 265 -25.97 1.32 16.11
C ARG A 265 -26.89 1.63 17.31
N ALA A 266 -27.75 0.71 17.67
CA ALA A 266 -28.65 0.89 18.83
C ALA A 266 -27.86 0.94 20.15
N LEU A 267 -26.80 0.16 20.27
CA LEU A 267 -25.91 0.17 21.44
C LEU A 267 -25.09 1.45 21.56
N ALA A 268 -24.80 2.13 20.45
CA ALA A 268 -24.09 3.42 20.49
C ALA A 268 -24.84 4.47 21.31
N GLY A 269 -26.17 4.41 21.39
CA GLY A 269 -26.99 5.31 22.20
C GLY A 269 -26.78 6.80 21.82
N GLU A 270 -26.28 7.59 22.75
CA GLU A 270 -25.96 9.01 22.55
C GLU A 270 -24.56 9.23 21.93
N GLN A 271 -23.75 8.18 21.80
CA GLN A 271 -22.44 8.28 21.18
C GLN A 271 -22.54 8.42 19.66
N SER A 272 -21.51 8.96 19.05
CA SER A 272 -21.46 9.09 17.59
C SER A 272 -21.21 7.73 16.94
N PHE A 273 -22.13 7.31 16.07
CA PHE A 273 -21.99 6.09 15.26
C PHE A 273 -21.58 6.48 13.85
N ILE A 274 -20.43 5.95 13.38
CA ILE A 274 -19.88 6.19 12.06
C ILE A 274 -19.88 4.90 11.27
N ASP A 275 -20.53 4.89 10.13
CA ASP A 275 -20.62 3.74 9.22
C ASP A 275 -19.70 3.97 8.01
N TYR A 276 -18.62 3.19 7.92
CA TYR A 276 -17.62 3.29 6.84
C TYR A 276 -17.84 2.24 5.74
N ARG A 277 -18.82 1.36 5.86
CA ARG A 277 -18.99 0.21 4.97
C ARG A 277 -19.11 0.62 3.50
N GLU A 278 -19.92 1.63 3.21
CA GLU A 278 -20.10 2.10 1.83
C GLU A 278 -18.83 2.74 1.27
N ASP A 279 -18.19 3.62 2.04
CA ASP A 279 -16.95 4.28 1.65
C ASP A 279 -15.81 3.26 1.47
N ASN A 280 -15.70 2.29 2.37
CA ASN A 280 -14.73 1.20 2.28
C ASN A 280 -14.98 0.34 1.03
N ARG A 281 -16.25 -0.01 0.74
CA ARG A 281 -16.65 -0.78 -0.43
C ARG A 281 -16.30 -0.04 -1.72
N GLN A 282 -16.63 1.26 -1.80
CA GLN A 282 -16.33 2.09 -2.95
C GLN A 282 -14.82 2.23 -3.17
N THR A 283 -14.07 2.48 -2.11
CA THR A 283 -12.60 2.61 -2.16
C THR A 283 -11.94 1.30 -2.59
N ARG A 284 -12.33 0.18 -1.98
CA ARG A 284 -11.85 -1.16 -2.35
C ARG A 284 -12.20 -1.50 -3.80
N GLY A 285 -13.44 -1.21 -4.23
CA GLY A 285 -13.89 -1.41 -5.60
C GLY A 285 -13.08 -0.60 -6.62
N THR A 286 -12.86 0.67 -6.34
CA THR A 286 -12.04 1.57 -7.17
C THR A 286 -10.59 1.09 -7.25
N TYR A 287 -10.00 0.69 -6.13
CA TYR A 287 -8.64 0.14 -6.08
C TYR A 287 -8.52 -1.16 -6.90
N TRP A 288 -9.49 -2.08 -6.79
CA TRP A 288 -9.52 -3.31 -7.57
C TRP A 288 -9.63 -3.04 -9.07
N LEU A 289 -10.52 -2.12 -9.47
CA LEU A 289 -10.65 -1.69 -10.87
C LEU A 289 -9.34 -1.12 -11.41
N PHE A 290 -8.72 -0.23 -10.65
CA PHE A 290 -7.42 0.36 -11.00
C PHE A 290 -6.34 -0.71 -11.14
N ARG A 291 -6.29 -1.66 -10.21
CA ARG A 291 -5.37 -2.79 -10.24
C ARG A 291 -5.54 -3.66 -11.48
N ILE A 292 -6.77 -4.02 -11.84
CA ILE A 292 -7.09 -4.79 -13.05
C ILE A 292 -6.63 -4.02 -14.30
N LEU A 293 -6.90 -2.72 -14.37
CA LEU A 293 -6.50 -1.88 -15.50
C LEU A 293 -4.98 -1.84 -15.65
N VAL A 294 -4.25 -1.63 -14.56
CA VAL A 294 -2.77 -1.60 -14.57
C VAL A 294 -2.19 -2.94 -15.01
N TYR A 295 -2.62 -4.05 -14.41
CA TYR A 295 -2.11 -5.37 -14.80
C TYR A 295 -2.52 -5.77 -16.21
N GLY A 296 -3.72 -5.40 -16.66
CA GLY A 296 -4.16 -5.59 -18.04
C GLY A 296 -3.27 -4.85 -19.04
N PHE A 297 -2.95 -3.60 -18.76
CA PHE A 297 -2.02 -2.81 -19.55
C PHE A 297 -0.61 -3.41 -19.58
N LEU A 298 -0.09 -3.84 -18.43
CA LEU A 298 1.21 -4.51 -18.35
C LEU A 298 1.24 -5.83 -19.13
N ALA A 299 0.15 -6.61 -19.10
CA ALA A 299 0.02 -7.84 -19.88
C ALA A 299 0.08 -7.56 -21.40
N VAL A 300 -0.57 -6.50 -21.87
CA VAL A 300 -0.51 -6.08 -23.27
C VAL A 300 0.92 -5.70 -23.66
N ILE A 301 1.61 -4.91 -22.83
CA ILE A 301 3.02 -4.54 -23.08
C ILE A 301 3.90 -5.80 -23.16
N ALA A 302 3.73 -6.73 -22.21
CA ALA A 302 4.48 -7.97 -22.20
C ALA A 302 4.24 -8.80 -23.46
N LEU A 303 2.99 -8.92 -23.90
CA LEU A 303 2.64 -9.61 -25.15
C LEU A 303 3.30 -8.96 -26.37
N ILE A 304 3.21 -7.63 -26.50
CA ILE A 304 3.85 -6.90 -27.59
C ILE A 304 5.37 -7.15 -27.58
N THR A 305 5.98 -7.16 -26.40
CA THR A 305 7.43 -7.37 -26.26
C THR A 305 7.85 -8.79 -26.66
N VAL A 306 7.01 -9.80 -26.36
CA VAL A 306 7.27 -11.21 -26.73
C VAL A 306 7.12 -11.45 -28.22
N PHE A 307 6.15 -10.78 -28.87
CA PHE A 307 5.88 -10.96 -30.30
C PHE A 307 6.74 -10.05 -31.21
N ASN A 308 7.49 -9.13 -30.68
CA ASN A 308 8.36 -8.22 -31.43
C ASN A 308 9.79 -8.78 -31.52
#